data_d7348be76f199774b9a918dbdb7898d6
#
_entry.id   d7348be76f199774b9a918dbdb7898d6
#
_cell.length_a   1.000
_cell.length_b   1.000
_cell.length_c   1.000
_cell.angle_alpha   90.00
_cell.angle_beta   90.00
_cell.angle_gamma   90.00
#
_symmetry.space_group_name_H-M   'P 1'
#
loop_
_entity.id
_entity.type
_entity.pdbx_description
1 polymer ?
#
loop_
_entity_poly.entity_id
_entity_poly.type
_entity_poly.pdbx_seq_one_letter_code
_entity_poly.pdbx_strand_id
1 'polypeptide(L)'
;TYGSYVKPEVDLNKAVNQIEIFDTGVALLAGAMIIPAVYVFSGTEGMSAGPSLMFVSLPKVFNAMGKAGVFVGILFFVTAIFATLTSCISVLESITANCMEIFHSGRKKTVLALVVIYLAASAIIALGYSIFHFEVQLPNGSVGQLLDIMDYVSNSVMMPFIALLS
;
A
#
# COMPACT_ATOMS: atom_id res chain seq x y z
N THR A 1 6.20 5.12 17.20
CA THR A 1 5.57 6.44 17.02
C THR A 1 4.13 6.44 17.57
N TYR A 2 3.29 5.49 17.18
CA TYR A 2 1.91 5.44 17.70
C TYR A 2 1.83 5.16 19.21
N GLY A 3 2.75 4.40 19.77
CA GLY A 3 2.81 4.14 21.20
C GLY A 3 2.89 5.42 22.06
N SER A 4 3.46 6.51 21.52
CA SER A 4 3.54 7.80 22.22
C SER A 4 2.20 8.56 22.30
N TYR A 5 1.22 8.17 21.48
CA TYR A 5 -0.12 8.77 21.46
C TYR A 5 -1.17 7.95 22.23
N VAL A 6 -0.82 6.75 22.65
CA VAL A 6 -1.71 5.86 23.42
C VAL A 6 -1.80 6.37 24.86
N LYS A 7 -3.01 6.50 25.38
CA LYS A 7 -3.22 6.89 26.77
C LYS A 7 -2.67 5.81 27.73
N PRO A 8 -2.11 6.23 28.88
CA PRO A 8 -1.51 5.29 29.85
C PRO A 8 -2.46 4.19 30.38
N GLU A 9 -3.77 4.44 30.29
CA GLU A 9 -4.81 3.53 30.78
C GLU A 9 -5.17 2.41 29.80
N VAL A 10 -4.63 2.43 28.57
CA VAL A 10 -4.95 1.44 27.54
C VAL A 10 -4.03 0.24 27.69
N ASP A 11 -4.62 -0.93 27.83
CA ASP A 11 -3.91 -2.21 27.80
C ASP A 11 -3.39 -2.49 26.37
N LEU A 12 -2.09 -2.29 26.18
CA LEU A 12 -1.42 -2.45 24.89
C LEU A 12 -1.53 -3.88 24.35
N ASN A 13 -1.44 -4.90 25.22
CA ASN A 13 -1.56 -6.28 24.79
C ASN A 13 -2.96 -6.58 24.21
N LYS A 14 -3.99 -6.06 24.85
CA LYS A 14 -5.36 -6.21 24.37
C LYS A 14 -5.59 -5.49 23.05
N ALA A 15 -5.04 -4.28 22.91
CA ALA A 15 -5.14 -3.51 21.68
C ALA A 15 -4.40 -4.20 20.50
N VAL A 16 -3.18 -4.69 20.73
CA VAL A 16 -2.39 -5.42 19.73
C VAL A 16 -3.10 -6.69 19.29
N ASN A 17 -3.60 -7.51 20.24
CA ASN A 17 -4.36 -8.72 19.94
C ASN A 17 -5.61 -8.44 19.09
N GLN A 18 -6.34 -7.38 19.40
CA GLN A 18 -7.50 -6.98 18.60
C GLN A 18 -7.11 -6.60 17.17
N ILE A 19 -6.05 -5.80 17.00
CA ILE A 19 -5.55 -5.40 15.69
C ILE A 19 -5.12 -6.64 14.89
N GLU A 20 -4.36 -7.54 15.49
CA GLU A 20 -3.87 -8.77 14.84
C GLU A 20 -5.03 -9.66 14.35
N ILE A 21 -6.04 -9.90 15.20
CA ILE A 21 -7.21 -10.70 14.83
C ILE A 21 -8.00 -10.06 13.68
N PHE A 22 -8.24 -8.75 13.75
CA PHE A 22 -8.97 -8.05 12.70
C PHE A 22 -8.20 -7.99 11.40
N ASP A 23 -6.90 -7.67 11.44
CA ASP A 23 -6.03 -7.57 10.27
C ASP A 23 -5.92 -8.93 9.55
N THR A 24 -5.60 -9.98 10.30
CA THR A 24 -5.55 -11.35 9.78
C THR A 24 -6.90 -11.81 9.22
N GLY A 25 -7.98 -11.55 9.94
CA GLY A 25 -9.33 -11.92 9.51
C GLY A 25 -9.74 -11.23 8.21
N VAL A 26 -9.51 -9.92 8.11
CA VAL A 26 -9.81 -9.15 6.89
C VAL A 26 -8.92 -9.58 5.73
N ALA A 27 -7.63 -9.83 5.96
CA ALA A 27 -6.71 -10.29 4.92
C ALA A 27 -7.13 -11.65 4.35
N LEU A 28 -7.50 -12.60 5.20
CA LEU A 28 -7.98 -13.92 4.78
C LEU A 28 -9.30 -13.84 4.01
N LEU A 29 -10.25 -13.05 4.48
CA LEU A 29 -11.54 -12.85 3.81
C LEU A 29 -11.36 -12.16 2.45
N ALA A 30 -10.54 -11.12 2.39
CA ALA A 30 -10.23 -10.42 1.15
C ALA A 30 -9.55 -11.36 0.14
N GLY A 31 -8.55 -12.13 0.57
CA GLY A 31 -7.87 -13.12 -0.27
C GLY A 31 -8.84 -14.18 -0.79
N ALA A 32 -9.66 -14.77 0.09
CA ALA A 32 -10.64 -15.78 -0.27
C ALA A 32 -11.71 -15.27 -1.24
N MET A 33 -12.00 -13.97 -1.25
CA MET A 33 -12.96 -13.36 -2.16
C MET A 33 -12.33 -12.89 -3.48
N ILE A 34 -11.18 -12.23 -3.43
CA ILE A 34 -10.54 -11.62 -4.58
C ILE A 34 -9.89 -12.67 -5.48
N ILE A 35 -9.14 -13.63 -4.91
CA ILE A 35 -8.38 -14.61 -5.68
C ILE A 35 -9.28 -15.46 -6.59
N PRO A 36 -10.36 -16.09 -6.08
CA PRO A 36 -11.27 -16.86 -6.95
C PRO A 36 -11.99 -15.99 -7.99
N ALA A 37 -12.39 -14.76 -7.59
CA ALA A 37 -13.05 -13.86 -8.52
C ALA A 37 -12.13 -13.48 -9.69
N VAL A 38 -10.91 -13.10 -9.43
CA VAL A 38 -9.92 -12.77 -10.48
C VAL A 38 -9.61 -13.99 -11.33
N TYR A 39 -9.46 -15.18 -10.74
CA TYR A 39 -9.21 -16.42 -11.46
C TYR A 39 -10.31 -16.75 -12.46
N VAL A 40 -11.57 -16.63 -12.06
CA VAL A 40 -12.72 -16.94 -12.91
C VAL A 40 -12.84 -15.97 -14.09
N PHE A 41 -12.58 -14.68 -13.88
CA PHE A 41 -12.80 -13.64 -14.91
C PHE A 41 -11.55 -13.28 -15.73
N SER A 42 -10.35 -13.50 -15.22
CA SER A 42 -9.09 -13.08 -15.87
C SER A 42 -8.07 -14.22 -16.01
N GLY A 43 -8.39 -15.42 -15.53
CA GLY A 43 -7.48 -16.56 -15.54
C GLY A 43 -6.21 -16.35 -14.72
N THR A 44 -5.21 -17.19 -14.94
CA THR A 44 -3.91 -17.13 -14.25
C THR A 44 -3.11 -15.86 -14.58
N GLU A 45 -3.27 -15.31 -15.78
CA GLU A 45 -2.59 -14.08 -16.19
C GLU A 45 -3.09 -12.85 -15.40
N GLY A 46 -4.36 -12.84 -15.01
CA GLY A 46 -4.94 -11.78 -14.19
C GLY A 46 -4.52 -11.82 -12.73
N MET A 47 -3.87 -12.89 -12.29
CA MET A 47 -3.42 -13.09 -10.91
C MET A 47 -2.02 -12.53 -10.62
N SER A 48 -1.43 -11.77 -11.55
CA SER A 48 -0.16 -11.10 -11.32
C SER A 48 -0.22 -10.23 -10.07
N ALA A 49 0.77 -10.38 -9.21
CA ALA A 49 0.86 -9.60 -7.98
C ALA A 49 1.09 -8.11 -8.28
N GLY A 50 0.72 -7.27 -7.31
CA GLY A 50 1.00 -5.85 -7.36
C GLY A 50 -0.16 -4.98 -7.85
N PRO A 51 0.12 -3.73 -8.26
CA PRO A 51 -0.88 -2.75 -8.63
C PRO A 51 -1.81 -3.17 -9.77
N SER A 52 -1.34 -4.00 -10.69
CA SER A 52 -2.13 -4.47 -11.83
C SER A 52 -3.34 -5.34 -11.40
N LEU A 53 -3.22 -6.09 -10.32
CA LEU A 53 -4.35 -6.84 -9.75
C LEU A 53 -5.49 -5.88 -9.36
N MET A 54 -5.15 -4.79 -8.68
CA MET A 54 -6.14 -3.84 -8.16
C MET A 54 -6.72 -2.94 -9.25
N PHE A 55 -5.89 -2.44 -10.18
CA PHE A 55 -6.31 -1.42 -11.14
C PHE A 55 -6.70 -1.97 -12.51
N VAL A 56 -6.32 -3.20 -12.85
CA VAL A 56 -6.64 -3.84 -14.12
C VAL A 56 -7.58 -5.03 -13.93
N SER A 57 -7.24 -5.97 -13.05
CA SER A 57 -7.98 -7.23 -12.92
C SER A 57 -9.31 -7.03 -12.19
N LEU A 58 -9.33 -6.33 -11.04
CA LEU A 58 -10.58 -6.09 -10.29
C LEU A 58 -11.61 -5.28 -11.06
N PRO A 59 -11.28 -4.20 -11.78
CA PRO A 59 -12.27 -3.52 -12.64
C PRO A 59 -12.88 -4.41 -13.70
N LYS A 60 -12.13 -5.36 -14.28
CA LYS A 60 -12.69 -6.35 -15.22
C LYS A 60 -13.72 -7.26 -14.55
N VAL A 61 -13.43 -7.70 -13.32
CA VAL A 61 -14.38 -8.49 -12.51
C VAL A 61 -15.66 -7.70 -12.24
N PHE A 62 -15.56 -6.45 -11.79
CA PHE A 62 -16.71 -5.59 -11.52
C PHE A 62 -17.53 -5.32 -12.80
N ASN A 63 -16.87 -5.11 -13.93
CA ASN A 63 -17.55 -4.91 -15.20
C ASN A 63 -18.32 -6.16 -15.64
N ALA A 64 -17.78 -7.35 -15.43
CA ALA A 64 -18.44 -8.61 -15.72
C ALA A 64 -19.69 -8.88 -14.85
N MET A 65 -19.76 -8.27 -13.65
CA MET A 65 -20.93 -8.33 -12.76
C MET A 65 -22.09 -7.42 -13.21
N GLY A 66 -21.91 -6.62 -14.28
CA GLY A 66 -22.94 -5.71 -14.79
C GLY A 66 -23.28 -4.56 -13.84
N LYS A 67 -24.55 -4.19 -13.72
CA LYS A 67 -24.97 -3.03 -12.91
C LYS A 67 -24.61 -3.15 -11.43
N ALA A 68 -24.68 -4.35 -10.86
CA ALA A 68 -24.28 -4.61 -9.48
C ALA A 68 -22.77 -4.38 -9.29
N GLY A 69 -21.96 -4.76 -10.28
CA GLY A 69 -20.51 -4.57 -10.24
C GLY A 69 -20.07 -3.11 -10.21
N VAL A 70 -20.81 -2.22 -10.87
CA VAL A 70 -20.54 -0.77 -10.80
C VAL A 70 -20.67 -0.26 -9.36
N PHE A 71 -21.75 -0.63 -8.68
CA PHE A 71 -21.96 -0.22 -7.29
C PHE A 71 -20.88 -0.79 -6.34
N VAL A 72 -20.59 -2.09 -6.47
CA VAL A 72 -19.55 -2.77 -5.68
C VAL A 72 -18.18 -2.15 -5.97
N GLY A 73 -17.87 -1.87 -7.23
CA GLY A 73 -16.61 -1.23 -7.63
C GLY A 73 -16.44 0.16 -7.05
N ILE A 74 -17.48 1.00 -7.09
CA ILE A 74 -17.43 2.33 -6.46
C ILE A 74 -17.18 2.20 -4.95
N LEU A 75 -17.93 1.35 -4.27
CA LEU A 75 -17.76 1.13 -2.83
C LEU A 75 -16.35 0.64 -2.51
N PHE A 76 -15.83 -0.31 -3.28
CA PHE A 76 -14.48 -0.85 -3.13
C PHE A 76 -13.41 0.25 -3.29
N PHE A 77 -13.46 1.03 -4.37
CA PHE A 77 -12.44 2.06 -4.59
C PHE A 77 -12.55 3.22 -3.62
N VAL A 78 -13.74 3.59 -3.17
CA VAL A 78 -13.93 4.60 -2.12
C VAL A 78 -13.31 4.13 -0.80
N THR A 79 -13.58 2.89 -0.39
CA THR A 79 -12.95 2.33 0.83
C THR A 79 -11.44 2.20 0.69
N ALA A 80 -10.94 1.80 -0.49
CA ALA A 80 -9.51 1.73 -0.77
C ALA A 80 -8.82 3.10 -0.67
N ILE A 81 -9.48 4.17 -1.17
CA ILE A 81 -8.95 5.54 -1.02
C ILE A 81 -8.83 5.93 0.46
N PHE A 82 -9.86 5.69 1.27
CA PHE A 82 -9.80 6.00 2.70
C PHE A 82 -8.72 5.17 3.42
N ALA A 83 -8.61 3.89 3.11
CA ALA A 83 -7.57 3.02 3.67
C ALA A 83 -6.16 3.51 3.31
N THR A 84 -5.95 3.89 2.05
CA THR A 84 -4.67 4.43 1.58
C THR A 84 -4.33 5.76 2.24
N LEU A 85 -5.31 6.68 2.36
CA LEU A 85 -5.11 7.98 3.02
C LEU A 85 -4.70 7.81 4.48
N THR A 86 -5.37 6.94 5.23
CA THR A 86 -5.00 6.69 6.64
C THR A 86 -3.60 6.10 6.77
N SER A 87 -3.22 5.19 5.88
CA SER A 87 -1.86 4.62 5.84
C SER A 87 -0.81 5.67 5.48
N CYS A 88 -1.08 6.52 4.49
CA CYS A 88 -0.17 7.62 4.11
C CYS A 88 0.06 8.60 5.25
N ILE A 89 -1.00 8.98 5.97
CA ILE A 89 -0.90 9.87 7.15
C ILE A 89 -0.04 9.21 8.23
N SER A 90 -0.23 7.92 8.47
CA SER A 90 0.51 7.15 9.47
C SER A 90 2.01 7.10 9.19
N VAL A 91 2.37 6.80 7.94
CA VAL A 91 3.76 6.75 7.49
C VAL A 91 4.39 8.14 7.56
N LEU A 92 3.69 9.18 7.10
CA LEU A 92 4.17 10.56 7.15
C LEU A 92 4.43 11.02 8.59
N GLU A 93 3.54 10.68 9.53
CA GLU A 93 3.70 11.02 10.94
C GLU A 93 4.91 10.30 11.55
N SER A 94 5.09 9.01 11.26
CA SER A 94 6.24 8.24 11.76
C SER A 94 7.57 8.81 11.27
N ILE A 95 7.67 9.16 10.00
CA ILE A 95 8.88 9.75 9.43
C ILE A 95 9.10 11.17 9.95
N THR A 96 8.01 11.95 10.09
CA THR A 96 8.08 13.29 10.65
C THR A 96 8.64 13.27 12.08
N ALA A 97 8.16 12.37 12.93
CA ALA A 97 8.63 12.24 14.30
C ALA A 97 10.14 11.91 14.34
N ASN A 98 10.59 10.93 13.54
CA ASN A 98 12.00 10.57 13.46
C ASN A 98 12.87 11.71 12.90
N CYS A 99 12.42 12.39 11.85
CA CYS A 99 13.16 13.52 11.29
C CYS A 99 13.27 14.70 12.28
N MET A 100 12.20 14.98 13.03
CA MET A 100 12.24 16.02 14.08
C MET A 100 13.26 15.70 15.16
N GLU A 101 13.38 14.44 15.56
CA GLU A 101 14.34 13.99 16.56
C GLU A 101 15.78 14.11 16.04
N ILE A 102 16.03 13.65 14.81
CA ILE A 102 17.38 13.66 14.21
C ILE A 102 17.83 15.09 13.88
N PHE A 103 16.97 15.90 13.28
CA PHE A 103 17.34 17.24 12.78
C PHE A 103 17.02 18.37 13.76
N HIS A 104 16.45 18.07 14.92
CA HIS A 104 16.04 19.06 15.94
C HIS A 104 15.20 20.22 15.34
N SER A 105 14.40 19.94 14.33
CA SER A 105 13.66 20.94 13.57
C SER A 105 12.19 21.00 13.96
N GLY A 106 11.57 22.16 13.74
CA GLY A 106 10.15 22.37 14.08
C GLY A 106 9.23 21.58 13.16
N ARG A 107 8.14 21.00 13.74
CA ARG A 107 7.16 20.13 13.05
C ARG A 107 6.67 20.69 11.71
N LYS A 108 6.30 21.97 11.64
CA LYS A 108 5.77 22.57 10.40
C LYS A 108 6.78 22.54 9.25
N LYS A 109 8.05 22.83 9.55
CA LYS A 109 9.11 22.82 8.53
C LYS A 109 9.41 21.40 8.05
N THR A 110 9.48 20.45 8.97
CA THR A 110 9.73 19.03 8.66
C THR A 110 8.61 18.43 7.83
N VAL A 111 7.36 18.64 8.22
CA VAL A 111 6.20 18.15 7.44
C VAL A 111 6.18 18.75 6.05
N LEU A 112 6.39 20.07 5.91
CA LEU A 112 6.39 20.72 4.60
C LEU A 112 7.51 20.17 3.69
N ALA A 113 8.70 19.98 4.22
CA ALA A 113 9.82 19.42 3.46
C ALA A 113 9.51 17.98 3.01
N LEU A 114 9.00 17.14 3.90
CA LEU A 114 8.61 15.77 3.58
C LEU A 114 7.49 15.71 2.54
N VAL A 115 6.48 16.54 2.67
CA VAL A 115 5.38 16.60 1.68
C VAL A 115 5.91 16.96 0.29
N VAL A 116 6.81 17.94 0.18
CA VAL A 116 7.42 18.30 -1.09
C VAL A 116 8.23 17.15 -1.67
N ILE A 117 9.03 16.46 -0.85
CA ILE A 117 9.81 15.28 -1.27
C ILE A 117 8.90 14.17 -1.77
N TYR A 118 7.83 13.85 -1.01
CA TYR A 118 6.88 12.81 -1.40
C TYR A 118 6.10 13.17 -2.68
N LEU A 119 5.69 14.41 -2.84
CA LEU A 119 5.03 14.86 -4.06
C LEU A 119 5.97 14.76 -5.28
N ALA A 120 7.22 15.16 -5.13
CA ALA A 120 8.20 15.02 -6.20
C ALA A 120 8.45 13.53 -6.56
N ALA A 121 8.67 12.68 -5.55
CA ALA A 121 8.89 11.25 -5.76
C ALA A 121 7.66 10.57 -6.39
N SER A 122 6.45 10.86 -5.91
CA SER A 122 5.22 10.30 -6.47
C SER A 122 4.95 10.77 -7.89
N ALA A 123 5.29 12.04 -8.21
CA ALA A 123 5.19 12.54 -9.56
C ALA A 123 6.15 11.83 -10.53
N ILE A 124 7.39 11.57 -10.11
CA ILE A 124 8.37 10.81 -10.91
C ILE A 124 7.86 9.38 -11.15
N ILE A 125 7.34 8.71 -10.12
CA ILE A 125 6.79 7.35 -10.25
C ILE A 125 5.57 7.35 -11.17
N ALA A 126 4.67 8.32 -11.05
CA ALA A 126 3.49 8.45 -11.91
C ALA A 126 3.87 8.73 -13.37
N LEU A 127 4.86 9.58 -13.61
CA LEU A 127 5.39 9.84 -14.95
C LEU A 127 6.10 8.62 -15.55
N GLY A 128 6.58 7.70 -14.73
CA GLY A 128 7.14 6.42 -15.15
C GLY A 128 6.16 5.57 -15.97
N TYR A 129 4.85 5.73 -15.74
CA TYR A 129 3.81 5.02 -16.51
C TYR A 129 3.47 5.66 -17.87
N SER A 130 3.85 6.93 -18.09
CA SER A 130 3.45 7.64 -19.32
C SER A 130 4.61 8.16 -20.15
N ILE A 131 5.53 8.92 -19.56
CA ILE A 131 6.62 9.60 -20.28
C ILE A 131 7.91 8.79 -20.20
N PHE A 132 8.23 8.22 -19.06
CA PHE A 132 9.43 7.40 -18.83
C PHE A 132 9.09 5.91 -18.86
N HIS A 133 8.37 5.48 -19.90
CA HIS A 133 8.00 4.08 -20.05
C HIS A 133 9.26 3.24 -20.31
N PHE A 134 9.73 2.53 -19.30
CA PHE A 134 10.76 1.53 -19.43
C PHE A 134 10.35 0.26 -18.68
N GLU A 135 10.63 -0.86 -19.31
CA GLU A 135 10.35 -2.16 -18.74
C GLU A 135 11.67 -2.85 -18.36
N VAL A 136 11.75 -3.31 -17.13
CA VAL A 136 12.90 -4.04 -16.59
C VAL A 136 12.45 -5.42 -16.16
N GLN A 137 13.18 -6.44 -16.55
CA GLN A 137 12.99 -7.78 -16.00
C GLN A 137 13.49 -7.81 -14.56
N LEU A 138 12.55 -8.05 -13.64
CA LEU A 138 12.85 -8.24 -12.23
C LEU A 138 13.43 -9.64 -11.98
N PRO A 139 14.22 -9.83 -10.92
CA PRO A 139 14.80 -11.13 -10.58
C PRO A 139 13.76 -12.23 -10.31
N ASN A 140 12.52 -11.87 -10.02
CA ASN A 140 11.39 -12.79 -9.89
C ASN A 140 10.78 -13.24 -11.24
N GLY A 141 11.37 -12.80 -12.37
CA GLY A 141 10.91 -13.14 -13.72
C GLY A 141 9.75 -12.29 -14.25
N SER A 142 9.21 -11.38 -13.47
CA SER A 142 8.18 -10.43 -13.93
C SER A 142 8.82 -9.25 -14.64
N VAL A 143 8.12 -8.72 -15.64
CA VAL A 143 8.47 -7.45 -16.27
C VAL A 143 7.74 -6.35 -15.51
N GLY A 144 8.49 -5.41 -14.94
CA GLY A 144 7.94 -4.34 -14.12
C GLY A 144 8.40 -2.97 -14.57
N GLN A 145 7.60 -1.98 -14.24
CA GLN A 145 7.89 -0.57 -14.41
C GLN A 145 8.49 0.02 -13.12
N LEU A 146 8.70 1.34 -13.07
CA LEU A 146 9.33 2.00 -11.93
C LEU A 146 8.65 1.71 -10.58
N LEU A 147 7.33 1.67 -10.54
CA LEU A 147 6.58 1.33 -9.33
C LEU A 147 6.86 -0.12 -8.88
N ASP A 148 6.85 -1.06 -9.81
CA ASP A 148 7.09 -2.47 -9.52
C ASP A 148 8.52 -2.71 -9.03
N ILE A 149 9.50 -1.96 -9.56
CA ILE A 149 10.88 -1.97 -9.08
C ILE A 149 10.96 -1.44 -7.65
N MET A 150 10.30 -0.32 -7.36
CA MET A 150 10.26 0.26 -6.01
C MET A 150 9.60 -0.68 -5.01
N ASP A 151 8.49 -1.32 -5.41
CA ASP A 151 7.80 -2.32 -4.61
C ASP A 151 8.69 -3.54 -4.34
N TYR A 152 9.37 -4.05 -5.37
CA TYR A 152 10.31 -5.16 -5.22
C TYR A 152 11.47 -4.83 -4.29
N VAL A 153 12.09 -3.66 -4.44
CA VAL A 153 13.19 -3.21 -3.57
C VAL A 153 12.70 -3.06 -2.13
N SER A 154 11.55 -2.44 -1.91
CA SER A 154 11.00 -2.21 -0.58
C SER A 154 10.62 -3.52 0.11
N ASN A 155 9.83 -4.36 -0.55
CA ASN A 155 9.24 -5.55 0.08
C ASN A 155 10.14 -6.77 0.02
N SER A 156 10.85 -6.99 -1.10
CA SER A 156 11.64 -8.21 -1.28
C SER A 156 13.09 -8.08 -0.83
N VAL A 157 13.63 -6.86 -0.74
CA VAL A 157 15.02 -6.63 -0.33
C VAL A 157 15.10 -5.94 1.02
N MET A 158 14.50 -4.76 1.17
CA MET A 158 14.66 -3.95 2.37
C MET A 158 13.94 -4.53 3.58
N MET A 159 12.71 -5.02 3.41
CA MET A 159 11.92 -5.56 4.52
C MET A 159 12.59 -6.78 5.18
N PRO A 160 13.02 -7.85 4.45
CA PRO A 160 13.73 -8.96 5.06
C PRO A 160 15.08 -8.54 5.69
N PHE A 161 15.79 -7.59 5.05
CA PHE A 161 17.06 -7.10 5.58
C PHE A 161 16.88 -6.36 6.91
N ILE A 162 15.88 -5.51 7.02
CA ILE A 162 15.54 -4.80 8.27
C ILE A 162 15.06 -5.79 9.33
N ALA A 163 14.26 -6.79 8.96
CA ALA A 163 13.80 -7.82 9.89
C ALA A 163 14.94 -8.67 10.47
N LEU A 164 16.03 -8.84 9.72
CA LEU A 164 17.25 -9.53 10.22
C LEU A 164 18.08 -8.67 11.15
N LEU A 165 17.96 -7.34 11.06
CA LEU A 165 18.73 -6.39 11.90
C LEU A 165 17.97 -5.98 13.17
N SER A 166 16.68 -6.23 13.26
CA SER A 166 15.83 -5.89 14.41
C SER A 166 15.76 -7.04 15.40
#